data_53585b970e29c7bc9f7870a7c2e7e7de
#
_entry.id   53585b970e29c7bc9f7870a7c2e7e7de
#
_cell.length_a   1.000
_cell.length_b   1.000
_cell.length_c   1.000
_cell.angle_alpha   90.00
_cell.angle_beta   90.00
_cell.angle_gamma   90.00
#
_symmetry.space_group_name_H-M   'P 1'
#
loop_
_entity.id
_entity.type
_entity.pdbx_description
1 polymer ?
#
loop_
_entity_poly.entity_id
_entity_poly.type
_entity_poly.pdbx_seq_one_letter_code
_entity_poly.pdbx_strand_id
1 'polypeptide(L)'
;KDKKAGYLLTDLGLRLVSDLYRKHRLIEVFLVNHLGYSTDEIHEEAEVLEHTVSERFVDRLDAMLQYPKTCPHGGTIPAKGELLDEENQLTLEEASAPGDYIIKRVHDDFDLLKYLEKYNLQIGQTITFIQYDSFAQVYLLKTETQEIQINPMIAQQIYVEKL
;
A
#
# COMPACT_ATOMS: atom_id res chain seq x y z
N LYS A 1 27.34 12.58 0.77
CA LYS A 1 26.40 12.19 1.85
C LYS A 1 25.79 13.46 2.43
N ASP A 2 24.58 13.79 2.02
CA ASP A 2 23.81 14.81 2.72
C ASP A 2 23.15 14.16 3.93
N LYS A 3 23.58 14.50 5.11
CA LYS A 3 23.06 13.94 6.37
C LYS A 3 21.57 14.27 6.63
N LYS A 4 21.01 15.23 5.88
CA LYS A 4 19.61 15.63 5.95
C LYS A 4 18.69 14.87 4.96
N ALA A 5 19.23 14.36 3.85
CA ALA A 5 18.47 13.71 2.79
C ALA A 5 18.47 12.16 2.87
N GLY A 6 19.19 11.57 3.83
CA GLY A 6 19.32 10.11 3.92
C GLY A 6 20.12 9.51 2.76
N TYR A 7 19.82 8.26 2.42
CA TYR A 7 20.40 7.55 1.29
C TYR A 7 19.50 7.70 0.06
N LEU A 8 20.09 8.13 -1.05
CA LEU A 8 19.42 8.14 -2.35
C LEU A 8 19.80 6.87 -3.12
N LEU A 9 18.82 6.27 -3.77
CA LEU A 9 19.06 5.15 -4.67
C LEU A 9 19.80 5.63 -5.91
N THR A 10 20.74 4.81 -6.38
CA THR A 10 21.33 4.98 -7.73
C THR A 10 20.31 4.52 -8.78
N ASP A 11 20.56 4.85 -10.05
CA ASP A 11 19.70 4.35 -11.16
C ASP A 11 19.61 2.82 -11.17
N LEU A 12 20.74 2.14 -10.90
CA LEU A 12 20.75 0.69 -10.75
C LEU A 12 19.92 0.23 -9.55
N GLY A 13 20.08 0.90 -8.40
CA GLY A 13 19.30 0.63 -7.20
C GLY A 13 17.80 0.80 -7.44
N LEU A 14 17.41 1.86 -8.14
CA LEU A 14 16.01 2.11 -8.46
C LEU A 14 15.43 1.03 -9.38
N ARG A 15 16.19 0.55 -10.37
CA ARG A 15 15.76 -0.57 -11.22
C ARG A 15 15.58 -1.87 -10.44
N LEU A 16 16.55 -2.21 -9.58
CA LEU A 16 16.48 -3.41 -8.74
C LEU A 16 15.27 -3.38 -7.79
N VAL A 17 15.00 -2.23 -7.19
CA VAL A 17 13.83 -2.03 -6.33
C VAL A 17 12.54 -2.15 -7.16
N SER A 18 12.48 -1.56 -8.35
CA SER A 18 11.31 -1.65 -9.22
C SER A 18 11.00 -3.09 -9.65
N ASP A 19 12.03 -3.86 -10.00
CA ASP A 19 11.88 -5.27 -10.35
C ASP A 19 11.43 -6.11 -9.14
N LEU A 20 11.94 -5.82 -7.95
CA LEU A 20 11.55 -6.49 -6.72
C LEU A 20 10.08 -6.21 -6.38
N TYR A 21 9.66 -4.94 -6.40
CA TYR A 21 8.27 -4.57 -6.16
C TYR A 21 7.32 -5.17 -7.18
N ARG A 22 7.70 -5.17 -8.47
CA ARG A 22 6.91 -5.85 -9.50
C ARG A 22 6.69 -7.32 -9.16
N LYS A 23 7.74 -8.02 -8.83
CA LYS A 23 7.71 -9.45 -8.47
C LYS A 23 6.82 -9.69 -7.25
N HIS A 24 7.08 -8.98 -6.16
CA HIS A 24 6.34 -9.09 -4.91
C HIS A 24 4.84 -8.85 -5.13
N ARG A 25 4.49 -7.72 -5.73
CA ARG A 25 3.10 -7.30 -5.92
C ARG A 25 2.31 -8.20 -6.89
N LEU A 26 2.95 -8.77 -7.91
CA LEU A 26 2.32 -9.78 -8.77
C LEU A 26 2.02 -11.07 -8.01
N ILE A 27 2.93 -11.49 -7.14
CA ILE A 27 2.70 -12.65 -6.26
C ILE A 27 1.53 -12.39 -5.32
N GLU A 28 1.45 -11.23 -4.69
CA GLU A 28 0.32 -10.84 -3.84
C GLU A 28 -1.02 -10.93 -4.59
N VAL A 29 -1.10 -10.37 -5.80
CA VAL A 29 -2.31 -10.45 -6.63
C VAL A 29 -2.70 -11.91 -6.91
N PHE A 30 -1.72 -12.75 -7.18
CA PHE A 30 -1.95 -14.19 -7.42
C PHE A 30 -2.47 -14.89 -6.15
N LEU A 31 -1.85 -14.64 -5.01
CA LEU A 31 -2.22 -15.26 -3.74
C LEU A 31 -3.68 -14.93 -3.38
N VAL A 32 -4.09 -13.68 -3.52
CA VAL A 32 -5.48 -13.27 -3.25
C VAL A 32 -6.44 -13.82 -4.28
N ASN A 33 -6.19 -13.58 -5.57
CA ASN A 33 -7.18 -13.85 -6.61
C ASN A 33 -7.33 -15.33 -6.97
N HIS A 34 -6.29 -16.14 -6.75
CA HIS A 34 -6.28 -17.54 -7.18
C HIS A 34 -6.15 -18.55 -6.05
N LEU A 35 -5.54 -18.17 -4.94
CA LEU A 35 -5.33 -19.08 -3.81
C LEU A 35 -6.19 -18.72 -2.58
N GLY A 36 -6.90 -17.57 -2.61
CA GLY A 36 -7.85 -17.18 -1.56
C GLY A 36 -7.19 -16.75 -0.25
N TYR A 37 -5.94 -16.27 -0.31
CA TYR A 37 -5.29 -15.65 0.83
C TYR A 37 -6.00 -14.35 1.20
N SER A 38 -6.06 -14.04 2.49
CA SER A 38 -6.49 -12.71 2.97
C SER A 38 -5.37 -11.68 2.77
N THR A 39 -5.73 -10.40 2.74
CA THR A 39 -4.77 -9.32 2.47
C THR A 39 -3.71 -9.14 3.55
N ASP A 40 -3.97 -9.61 4.78
CA ASP A 40 -3.03 -9.60 5.89
C ASP A 40 -2.05 -10.79 5.90
N GLU A 41 -2.39 -11.87 5.18
CA GLU A 41 -1.55 -13.08 5.09
C GLU A 41 -0.55 -13.04 3.92
N ILE A 42 -0.85 -12.28 2.87
CA ILE A 42 -0.12 -12.37 1.59
C ILE A 42 1.30 -11.83 1.65
N HIS A 43 1.59 -10.88 2.54
CA HIS A 43 2.90 -10.23 2.60
C HIS A 43 4.02 -11.22 2.95
N GLU A 44 3.86 -11.97 4.03
CA GLU A 44 4.85 -12.96 4.47
C GLU A 44 5.09 -14.03 3.41
N GLU A 45 4.02 -14.51 2.76
CA GLU A 45 4.13 -15.53 1.72
C GLU A 45 4.76 -14.97 0.44
N ALA A 46 4.41 -13.75 0.04
CA ALA A 46 5.01 -13.09 -1.11
C ALA A 46 6.50 -12.82 -0.91
N GLU A 47 6.92 -12.42 0.30
CA GLU A 47 8.32 -12.21 0.66
C GLU A 47 9.15 -13.49 0.50
N VAL A 48 8.63 -14.64 0.92
CA VAL A 48 9.30 -15.93 0.74
C VAL A 48 9.42 -16.29 -0.74
N LEU A 49 8.33 -16.12 -1.50
CA LEU A 49 8.27 -16.53 -2.90
C LEU A 49 9.12 -15.63 -3.81
N GLU A 50 9.17 -14.32 -3.58
CA GLU A 50 9.92 -13.37 -4.42
C GLU A 50 11.40 -13.70 -4.54
N HIS A 51 11.98 -14.30 -3.50
CA HIS A 51 13.39 -14.69 -3.49
C HIS A 51 13.67 -16.01 -4.23
N THR A 52 12.65 -16.79 -4.53
CA THR A 52 12.79 -18.15 -5.10
C THR A 52 12.30 -18.26 -6.54
N VAL A 53 11.36 -17.42 -6.97
CA VAL A 53 10.80 -17.48 -8.31
C VAL A 53 11.72 -16.85 -9.36
N SER A 54 11.75 -17.45 -10.57
CA SER A 54 12.53 -16.93 -11.69
C SER A 54 11.81 -15.78 -12.40
N GLU A 55 12.56 -14.95 -13.13
CA GLU A 55 12.00 -13.90 -14.00
C GLU A 55 11.00 -14.47 -15.02
N ARG A 56 11.30 -15.64 -15.58
CA ARG A 56 10.39 -16.32 -16.52
C ARG A 56 9.06 -16.69 -15.87
N PHE A 57 9.07 -17.09 -14.60
CA PHE A 57 7.85 -17.33 -13.83
C PHE A 57 7.05 -16.05 -13.65
N VAL A 58 7.72 -14.97 -13.27
CA VAL A 58 7.10 -13.64 -13.03
C VAL A 58 6.45 -13.12 -14.34
N ASP A 59 7.12 -13.25 -15.47
CA ASP A 59 6.57 -12.80 -16.75
C ASP A 59 5.31 -13.59 -17.15
N ARG A 60 5.28 -14.89 -16.88
CA ARG A 60 4.09 -15.72 -17.13
C ARG A 60 2.97 -15.43 -16.15
N LEU A 61 3.32 -15.15 -14.89
CA LEU A 61 2.39 -14.75 -13.86
C LEU A 61 1.70 -13.43 -14.23
N ASP A 62 2.47 -12.44 -14.65
CA ASP A 62 1.97 -11.14 -15.10
C ASP A 62 0.98 -11.27 -16.25
N ALA A 63 1.33 -12.06 -17.27
CA ALA A 63 0.44 -12.35 -18.39
C ALA A 63 -0.83 -13.10 -17.96
N MET A 64 -0.72 -14.10 -17.07
CA MET A 64 -1.85 -14.84 -16.53
C MET A 64 -2.82 -13.94 -15.78
N LEU A 65 -2.29 -12.99 -15.02
CA LEU A 65 -3.06 -12.00 -14.25
C LEU A 65 -3.56 -10.83 -15.12
N GLN A 66 -3.31 -10.86 -16.44
CA GLN A 66 -3.73 -9.83 -17.40
C GLN A 66 -3.13 -8.45 -17.12
N TYR A 67 -1.87 -8.43 -16.70
CA TYR A 67 -1.09 -7.20 -16.48
C TYR A 67 -1.75 -6.22 -15.48
N PRO A 68 -1.97 -6.65 -14.23
CA PRO A 68 -2.59 -5.79 -13.21
C PRO A 68 -1.73 -4.55 -12.96
N LYS A 69 -2.37 -3.44 -12.66
CA LYS A 69 -1.69 -2.15 -12.43
C LYS A 69 -1.43 -1.87 -10.96
N THR A 70 -2.17 -2.51 -10.09
CA THR A 70 -2.05 -2.34 -8.63
C THR A 70 -2.14 -3.68 -7.91
N CYS A 71 -1.46 -3.78 -6.78
CA CYS A 71 -1.58 -4.90 -5.86
C CYS A 71 -2.81 -4.75 -4.92
N PRO A 72 -3.14 -5.75 -4.11
CA PRO A 72 -4.25 -5.68 -3.17
C PRO A 72 -4.15 -4.52 -2.15
N HIS A 73 -2.95 -4.04 -1.85
CA HIS A 73 -2.71 -2.90 -0.97
C HIS A 73 -2.72 -1.54 -1.70
N GLY A 74 -3.07 -1.52 -2.98
CA GLY A 74 -3.14 -0.32 -3.82
C GLY A 74 -1.79 0.18 -4.36
N GLY A 75 -0.69 -0.54 -4.09
CA GLY A 75 0.63 -0.21 -4.60
C GLY A 75 0.73 -0.44 -6.12
N THR A 76 1.41 0.47 -6.85
CA THR A 76 1.60 0.38 -8.29
C THR A 76 2.45 -0.83 -8.68
N ILE A 77 2.05 -1.59 -9.67
CA ILE A 77 2.86 -2.66 -10.27
C ILE A 77 3.51 -2.10 -11.53
N PRO A 78 4.83 -1.84 -11.52
CA PRO A 78 5.53 -1.36 -12.70
C PRO A 78 5.53 -2.44 -13.78
N ALA A 79 5.42 -2.05 -15.05
CA ALA A 79 5.62 -2.98 -16.14
C ALA A 79 7.09 -3.44 -16.20
N LYS A 80 7.35 -4.54 -16.93
CA LYS A 80 8.71 -5.06 -17.05
C LYS A 80 9.67 -4.02 -17.61
N GLY A 81 10.73 -3.72 -16.86
CA GLY A 81 11.74 -2.74 -17.25
C GLY A 81 11.35 -1.28 -16.99
N GLU A 82 10.16 -1.00 -16.51
CA GLU A 82 9.75 0.31 -16.05
C GLU A 82 10.20 0.56 -14.60
N LEU A 83 10.44 1.82 -14.28
CA LEU A 83 10.74 2.21 -12.92
C LEU A 83 9.46 2.32 -12.11
N LEU A 84 9.56 1.99 -10.82
CA LEU A 84 8.47 2.19 -9.88
C LEU A 84 8.20 3.69 -9.77
N ASP A 85 7.01 4.08 -10.14
CA ASP A 85 6.47 5.42 -9.94
C ASP A 85 5.24 5.29 -9.03
N GLU A 86 5.43 5.57 -7.77
CA GLU A 86 4.33 5.73 -6.83
C GLU A 86 4.00 7.21 -6.80
N GLU A 87 2.97 7.58 -7.57
CA GLU A 87 2.45 8.94 -7.60
C GLU A 87 2.32 9.51 -6.18
N ASN A 88 2.62 10.81 -6.03
CA ASN A 88 2.50 11.54 -4.79
C ASN A 88 1.06 11.52 -4.28
N GLN A 89 0.71 10.46 -3.58
CA GLN A 89 -0.58 10.33 -2.94
C GLN A 89 -0.52 11.03 -1.58
N LEU A 90 -1.59 11.77 -1.27
CA LEU A 90 -1.74 12.43 0.01
C LEU A 90 -1.92 11.39 1.11
N THR A 91 -1.10 11.45 2.16
CA THR A 91 -1.36 10.63 3.34
C THR A 91 -2.52 11.22 4.16
N LEU A 92 -3.17 10.38 4.94
CA LEU A 92 -4.23 10.84 5.83
C LEU A 92 -3.71 11.85 6.88
N GLU A 93 -2.43 11.74 7.28
CA GLU A 93 -1.77 12.74 8.13
C GLU A 93 -1.67 14.11 7.44
N GLU A 94 -1.38 14.13 6.14
CA GLU A 94 -1.29 15.36 5.34
C GLU A 94 -2.66 15.91 4.91
N ALA A 95 -3.72 15.11 5.06
CA ALA A 95 -5.09 15.55 4.79
C ALA A 95 -5.49 16.64 5.80
N SER A 96 -5.38 17.90 5.40
CA SER A 96 -5.53 19.06 6.26
C SER A 96 -6.97 19.55 6.45
N ALA A 97 -7.92 19.09 5.64
CA ALA A 97 -9.29 19.57 5.63
C ALA A 97 -10.27 18.44 5.96
N PRO A 98 -11.23 18.67 6.87
CA PRO A 98 -12.35 17.75 7.05
C PRO A 98 -13.08 17.50 5.73
N GLY A 99 -13.66 16.32 5.59
CA GLY A 99 -14.38 15.92 4.38
C GLY A 99 -14.25 14.45 4.07
N ASP A 100 -14.78 14.06 2.93
CA ASP A 100 -14.79 12.68 2.47
C ASP A 100 -13.56 12.39 1.63
N TYR A 101 -12.97 11.24 1.91
CA TYR A 101 -11.77 10.73 1.25
C TYR A 101 -11.98 9.26 0.90
N ILE A 102 -11.35 8.83 -0.19
CA ILE A 102 -11.27 7.40 -0.55
C ILE A 102 -9.87 6.87 -0.21
N ILE A 103 -9.80 5.70 0.43
CA ILE A 103 -8.54 5.02 0.69
C ILE A 103 -8.03 4.44 -0.64
N LYS A 104 -6.86 4.89 -1.09
CA LYS A 104 -6.26 4.48 -2.37
C LYS A 104 -5.18 3.43 -2.20
N ARG A 105 -4.38 3.55 -1.14
CA ARG A 105 -3.25 2.69 -0.86
C ARG A 105 -2.95 2.68 0.63
N VAL A 106 -2.40 1.59 1.11
CA VAL A 106 -1.83 1.47 2.46
C VAL A 106 -0.40 0.94 2.36
N HIS A 107 0.42 1.24 3.36
CA HIS A 107 1.73 0.61 3.45
C HIS A 107 1.56 -0.89 3.66
N ASP A 108 2.47 -1.64 3.07
CA ASP A 108 2.56 -3.08 3.18
C ASP A 108 3.35 -3.43 4.45
N ASP A 109 2.69 -3.28 5.59
CA ASP A 109 3.20 -3.55 6.94
C ASP A 109 2.20 -4.46 7.67
N PHE A 110 2.68 -5.57 8.19
CA PHE A 110 1.85 -6.62 8.78
C PHE A 110 0.98 -6.12 9.94
N ASP A 111 1.55 -5.32 10.85
CA ASP A 111 0.81 -4.81 12.01
C ASP A 111 -0.25 -3.78 11.57
N LEU A 112 0.08 -2.95 10.58
CA LEU A 112 -0.86 -2.03 9.97
C LEU A 112 -2.02 -2.78 9.31
N LEU A 113 -1.74 -3.79 8.49
CA LEU A 113 -2.77 -4.55 7.77
C LEU A 113 -3.72 -5.25 8.73
N LYS A 114 -3.21 -5.89 9.79
CA LYS A 114 -4.03 -6.44 10.87
C LYS A 114 -4.88 -5.39 11.59
N TYR A 115 -4.30 -4.21 11.83
CA TYR A 115 -5.05 -3.10 12.42
C TYR A 115 -6.20 -2.65 11.53
N LEU A 116 -5.94 -2.46 10.23
CA LEU A 116 -6.94 -2.04 9.26
C LEU A 116 -8.07 -3.09 9.12
N GLU A 117 -7.73 -4.37 9.09
CA GLU A 117 -8.70 -5.45 9.07
C GLU A 117 -9.60 -5.44 10.31
N LYS A 118 -9.03 -5.30 11.50
CA LYS A 118 -9.77 -5.20 12.76
C LYS A 118 -10.83 -4.09 12.74
N TYR A 119 -10.54 -2.98 12.09
CA TYR A 119 -11.45 -1.83 11.97
C TYR A 119 -12.22 -1.82 10.65
N ASN A 120 -12.12 -2.90 9.86
CA ASN A 120 -12.76 -3.03 8.56
C ASN A 120 -12.49 -1.83 7.63
N LEU A 121 -11.24 -1.37 7.60
CA LEU A 121 -10.76 -0.33 6.69
C LEU A 121 -10.12 -0.98 5.46
N GLN A 122 -10.65 -0.68 4.28
CA GLN A 122 -10.26 -1.33 3.02
C GLN A 122 -9.90 -0.33 1.93
N ILE A 123 -9.09 -0.77 0.98
CA ILE A 123 -8.82 -0.03 -0.26
C ILE A 123 -10.14 0.20 -1.01
N GLY A 124 -10.33 1.40 -1.52
CA GLY A 124 -11.55 1.80 -2.21
C GLY A 124 -12.68 2.26 -1.30
N GLN A 125 -12.54 2.11 0.01
CA GLN A 125 -13.55 2.55 0.97
C GLN A 125 -13.52 4.07 1.13
N THR A 126 -14.72 4.67 1.23
CA THR A 126 -14.86 6.08 1.61
C THR A 126 -14.83 6.21 3.14
N ILE A 127 -14.04 7.16 3.59
CA ILE A 127 -13.95 7.59 4.99
C ILE A 127 -14.21 9.10 5.08
N THR A 128 -14.86 9.53 6.14
CA THR A 128 -14.99 10.96 6.44
C THR A 128 -13.93 11.33 7.48
N PHE A 129 -13.01 12.21 7.13
CA PHE A 129 -12.12 12.83 8.10
C PHE A 129 -12.88 13.97 8.81
N ILE A 130 -13.04 13.85 10.13
CA ILE A 130 -13.79 14.81 10.95
C ILE A 130 -12.86 15.91 11.46
N GLN A 131 -11.82 15.53 12.20
CA GLN A 131 -10.85 16.47 12.78
C GLN A 131 -9.61 15.73 13.31
N TYR A 132 -8.58 16.49 13.55
CA TYR A 132 -7.44 16.07 14.37
C TYR A 132 -7.58 16.63 15.79
N ASP A 133 -7.57 15.74 16.79
CA ASP A 133 -7.50 16.13 18.20
C ASP A 133 -6.04 16.27 18.62
N SER A 134 -5.59 17.50 18.78
CA SER A 134 -4.19 17.81 19.11
C SER A 134 -3.79 17.41 20.53
N PHE A 135 -4.75 17.31 21.45
CA PHE A 135 -4.47 16.89 22.83
C PHE A 135 -4.33 15.37 22.92
N ALA A 136 -5.27 14.64 22.33
CA ALA A 136 -5.23 13.18 22.26
C ALA A 136 -4.25 12.66 21.21
N GLN A 137 -3.80 13.52 20.29
CA GLN A 137 -2.96 13.17 19.13
C GLN A 137 -3.58 12.06 18.27
N VAL A 138 -4.85 12.22 17.90
CA VAL A 138 -5.58 11.27 17.07
C VAL A 138 -6.37 11.96 15.95
N TYR A 139 -6.46 11.29 14.82
CA TYR A 139 -7.36 11.62 13.72
C TYR A 139 -8.69 10.94 13.95
N LEU A 140 -9.77 11.71 13.99
CA LEU A 140 -11.14 11.22 14.10
C LEU A 140 -11.66 10.97 12.69
N LEU A 141 -11.97 9.72 12.42
CA LEU A 141 -12.52 9.26 11.15
C LEU A 141 -13.89 8.65 11.38
N LYS A 142 -14.74 8.75 10.38
CA LYS A 142 -16.02 8.06 10.33
C LYS A 142 -16.10 7.20 9.07
N THR A 143 -16.55 5.98 9.24
CA THR A 143 -16.98 5.08 8.16
C THR A 143 -18.50 5.00 8.15
N GLU A 144 -19.07 4.23 7.25
CA GLU A 144 -20.52 3.98 7.23
C GLU A 144 -21.03 3.34 8.53
N THR A 145 -20.18 2.56 9.23
CA THR A 145 -20.60 1.71 10.35
C THR A 145 -20.08 2.17 11.70
N GLN A 146 -19.01 2.95 11.75
CA GLN A 146 -18.35 3.29 13.02
C GLN A 146 -17.50 4.57 12.94
N GLU A 147 -17.18 5.11 14.12
CA GLU A 147 -16.16 6.14 14.29
C GLU A 147 -14.86 5.48 14.76
N ILE A 148 -13.74 5.94 14.22
CA ILE A 148 -12.41 5.35 14.46
C ILE A 148 -11.45 6.47 14.80
N GLN A 149 -10.59 6.19 15.79
CA GLN A 149 -9.48 7.08 16.13
C GLN A 149 -8.18 6.41 15.73
N ILE A 150 -7.38 7.10 14.95
CA ILE A 150 -6.05 6.62 14.56
C ILE A 150 -4.98 7.64 14.93
N ASN A 151 -3.83 7.15 15.36
CA ASN A 151 -2.69 8.00 15.67
C ASN A 151 -1.93 8.46 14.41
N PRO A 152 -1.05 9.46 14.49
CA PRO A 152 -0.27 9.95 13.35
C PRO A 152 0.59 8.87 12.70
N MET A 153 1.15 7.93 13.47
CA MET A 153 1.99 6.85 12.94
C MET A 153 1.21 5.93 11.97
N ILE A 154 -0.08 5.71 12.24
CA ILE A 154 -0.96 4.96 11.34
C ILE A 154 -1.41 5.85 10.18
N ALA A 155 -1.79 7.12 10.47
CA ALA A 155 -2.31 8.05 9.48
C ALA A 155 -1.32 8.32 8.32
N GLN A 156 -0.01 8.38 8.61
CA GLN A 156 1.04 8.57 7.60
C GLN A 156 1.26 7.36 6.67
N GLN A 157 0.67 6.21 7.00
CA GLN A 157 0.78 4.98 6.23
C GLN A 157 -0.48 4.67 5.39
N ILE A 158 -1.50 5.51 5.49
CA ILE A 158 -2.75 5.41 4.72
C ILE A 158 -2.79 6.55 3.71
N TYR A 159 -2.84 6.21 2.43
CA TYR A 159 -2.91 7.18 1.34
C TYR A 159 -4.35 7.35 0.87
N VAL A 160 -4.75 8.58 0.72
CA VAL A 160 -6.12 8.96 0.43
C VAL A 160 -6.23 9.95 -0.71
N GLU A 161 -7.38 9.98 -1.35
CA GLU A 161 -7.76 10.97 -2.35
C GLU A 161 -9.04 11.67 -1.87
N LYS A 162 -9.07 12.98 -1.94
CA LYS A 162 -10.23 13.76 -1.54
C LYS A 162 -11.34 13.63 -2.59
N LEU A 163 -12.57 13.39 -2.15
CA LEU A 163 -13.76 13.33 -2.99
C LEU A 163 -14.37 14.71 -3.23
#